data_145779ae473795d6858dbf32f8cc449d
#
_entry.id   145779ae473795d6858dbf32f8cc449d
#
_cell.length_a   1.000
_cell.length_b   1.000
_cell.length_c   1.000
_cell.angle_alpha   90.00
_cell.angle_beta   90.00
_cell.angle_gamma   90.00
#
_symmetry.space_group_name_H-M   'P 1'
#
loop_
_entity.id
_entity.type
_entity.pdbx_description
1 polymer ?
#
loop_
_entity_poly.entity_id
_entity_poly.type
_entity_poly.pdbx_seq_one_letter_code
_entity_poly.pdbx_strand_id
1 'polypeptide(L)'
;MEIKKQTNLRGELTVPGDKSISHRAVMFGSLAQGTTKITHFLEGADCLSTISCFRKMGIDIERNASEILVHGKGLHGLSAPSETLDVGNSGTTTRLISGILAGQSFTSELNGDASIQSRPMKRIMTPLLSMGADIVSLRGNGCAPLRITGKPLHATHYQSPVASAQVKSCVLLAGMYADGITSVTEPVLSRNHTEIMLNYFGANVTSQGTTASIEPEPVLNGREIKVPGDISSAAYFIAAGLLTPGSEILLKNVGINPTRDGMLRVCKAMGADITLLNASTEGEPTADLLIHTSSLHGTTVEGEIIPTLIDEIPMIAVMAAFAEGTTVIRDAQELKVKESDRIAVVTEGLKRMGADIQPTDDGMIIHGGKPLHGAEINSYLDHRIAMSFAVAGTICDGTLTIKDGDCVKISYPEFYEDLYSLGK
;
A
#
# COMPACT_ATOMS: atom_id res chain seq x y z
N MET A 1 -6.34 7.90 -23.04
CA MET A 1 -4.94 7.50 -23.32
C MET A 1 -4.97 6.34 -24.31
N GLU A 2 -4.22 6.46 -25.40
CA GLU A 2 -4.07 5.37 -26.37
C GLU A 2 -2.78 4.60 -26.11
N ILE A 3 -2.87 3.28 -26.06
CA ILE A 3 -1.75 2.38 -25.84
C ILE A 3 -1.56 1.51 -27.08
N LYS A 4 -0.32 1.43 -27.56
CA LYS A 4 0.07 0.63 -28.73
C LYS A 4 0.98 -0.52 -28.32
N LYS A 5 0.90 -1.60 -29.08
CA LYS A 5 1.74 -2.79 -28.89
C LYS A 5 3.23 -2.43 -28.90
N GLN A 6 3.96 -3.06 -27.99
CA GLN A 6 5.42 -2.94 -27.84
C GLN A 6 6.09 -4.30 -27.91
N THR A 7 7.38 -4.30 -28.12
CA THR A 7 8.22 -5.52 -28.14
C THR A 7 9.56 -5.18 -27.49
N ASN A 8 10.22 -6.21 -26.94
CA ASN A 8 11.59 -6.10 -26.42
C ASN A 8 11.75 -4.98 -25.38
N LEU A 9 10.87 -4.96 -24.34
CA LEU A 9 11.03 -4.03 -23.25
C LEU A 9 12.35 -4.30 -22.52
N ARG A 10 13.26 -3.31 -22.47
CA ARG A 10 14.58 -3.45 -21.86
C ARG A 10 15.00 -2.23 -21.10
N GLY A 11 15.68 -2.44 -19.99
CA GLY A 11 16.26 -1.36 -19.21
C GLY A 11 16.17 -1.55 -17.70
N GLU A 12 16.62 -0.54 -17.02
CA GLU A 12 16.53 -0.44 -15.55
C GLU A 12 15.50 0.60 -15.16
N LEU A 13 14.74 0.32 -14.11
CA LEU A 13 13.72 1.21 -13.60
C LEU A 13 13.69 1.19 -12.07
N THR A 14 13.44 2.33 -11.46
CA THR A 14 13.13 2.47 -10.04
C THR A 14 11.70 2.97 -9.91
N VAL A 15 10.80 2.11 -9.46
CA VAL A 15 9.38 2.48 -9.27
C VAL A 15 9.22 3.41 -8.07
N PRO A 16 8.13 4.20 -7.97
CA PRO A 16 7.90 5.08 -6.82
C PRO A 16 8.00 4.36 -5.47
N GLY A 17 8.41 5.09 -4.45
CA GLY A 17 8.56 4.57 -3.10
C GLY A 17 7.26 4.03 -2.52
N ASP A 18 7.34 3.01 -1.65
CA ASP A 18 6.18 2.42 -0.98
C ASP A 18 5.45 3.46 -0.13
N LYS A 19 4.14 3.58 -0.38
CA LYS A 19 3.27 4.54 0.29
C LYS A 19 3.19 4.28 1.80
N SER A 20 3.03 3.03 2.21
CA SER A 20 2.88 2.65 3.62
C SER A 20 4.14 2.89 4.42
N ILE A 21 5.31 2.66 3.82
CA ILE A 21 6.62 2.91 4.43
C ILE A 21 6.90 4.40 4.48
N SER A 22 6.59 5.16 3.42
CA SER A 22 6.73 6.62 3.38
C SER A 22 5.96 7.31 4.52
N HIS A 23 4.70 6.93 4.75
CA HIS A 23 3.92 7.45 5.88
C HIS A 23 4.62 7.19 7.22
N ARG A 24 5.05 5.94 7.45
CA ARG A 24 5.66 5.51 8.70
C ARG A 24 7.02 6.14 8.95
N ALA A 25 7.81 6.34 7.91
CA ALA A 25 9.10 7.00 8.00
C ALA A 25 8.98 8.42 8.56
N VAL A 26 7.97 9.18 8.12
CA VAL A 26 7.66 10.51 8.66
C VAL A 26 7.11 10.42 10.09
N MET A 27 6.16 9.52 10.35
CA MET A 27 5.53 9.38 11.67
C MET A 27 6.55 8.98 12.74
N PHE A 28 7.34 7.93 12.46
CA PHE A 28 8.30 7.41 13.44
C PHE A 28 9.52 8.33 13.56
N GLY A 29 9.96 8.93 12.46
CA GLY A 29 10.98 9.97 12.48
C GLY A 29 10.57 11.17 13.35
N SER A 30 9.30 11.55 13.32
CA SER A 30 8.76 12.65 14.15
C SER A 30 8.76 12.31 15.65
N LEU A 31 8.53 11.04 15.99
CA LEU A 31 8.52 10.53 17.37
C LEU A 31 9.89 10.05 17.85
N ALA A 32 10.91 10.03 16.97
CA ALA A 32 12.25 9.66 17.32
C ALA A 32 13.01 10.81 17.99
N GLN A 33 14.11 10.47 18.65
CA GLN A 33 15.13 11.45 19.07
C GLN A 33 16.15 11.63 17.94
N GLY A 34 16.49 12.87 17.62
CA GLY A 34 17.44 13.21 16.55
C GLY A 34 16.78 13.28 15.16
N THR A 35 17.61 13.23 14.12
CA THR A 35 17.16 13.44 12.74
C THR A 35 16.99 12.10 12.02
N THR A 36 15.85 11.94 11.36
CA THR A 36 15.61 10.85 10.41
C THR A 36 15.77 11.40 9.00
N LYS A 37 16.64 10.74 8.21
CA LYS A 37 16.85 11.03 6.80
C LYS A 37 16.08 10.02 5.96
N ILE A 38 15.20 10.51 5.08
CA ILE A 38 14.36 9.67 4.23
C ILE A 38 14.69 9.97 2.76
N THR A 39 15.07 8.94 2.00
CA THR A 39 15.29 9.03 0.56
C THR A 39 14.28 8.16 -0.19
N HIS A 40 14.06 8.46 -1.47
CA HIS A 40 13.08 7.75 -2.32
C HIS A 40 11.65 7.76 -1.74
N PHE A 41 11.29 8.85 -1.07
CA PHE A 41 9.97 9.05 -0.49
C PHE A 41 8.90 9.20 -1.57
N LEU A 42 7.71 8.64 -1.35
CA LEU A 42 6.57 8.86 -2.23
C LEU A 42 5.97 10.25 -1.99
N GLU A 43 6.14 11.16 -2.92
CA GLU A 43 5.58 12.53 -2.86
C GLU A 43 4.10 12.59 -3.28
N GLY A 44 3.33 11.55 -3.00
CA GLY A 44 1.89 11.54 -3.21
C GLY A 44 1.13 12.37 -2.17
N ALA A 45 -0.05 12.86 -2.54
CA ALA A 45 -0.88 13.74 -1.70
C ALA A 45 -1.12 13.17 -0.29
N ASP A 46 -1.36 11.86 -0.17
CA ASP A 46 -1.55 11.18 1.11
C ASP A 46 -0.34 11.32 2.04
N CYS A 47 0.88 11.09 1.51
CA CYS A 47 2.11 11.18 2.28
C CYS A 47 2.45 12.64 2.65
N LEU A 48 2.16 13.58 1.75
CA LEU A 48 2.31 15.01 2.01
C LEU A 48 1.35 15.51 3.09
N SER A 49 0.14 14.95 3.19
CA SER A 49 -0.79 15.24 4.28
C SER A 49 -0.21 14.80 5.64
N THR A 50 0.51 13.66 5.69
CA THR A 50 1.21 13.24 6.91
C THR A 50 2.27 14.27 7.33
N ILE A 51 3.11 14.73 6.40
CA ILE A 51 4.11 15.78 6.67
C ILE A 51 3.43 17.04 7.20
N SER A 52 2.34 17.48 6.55
CA SER A 52 1.59 18.67 6.97
C SER A 52 1.06 18.52 8.40
N CYS A 53 0.48 17.38 8.76
CA CYS A 53 -0.02 17.12 10.11
C CYS A 53 1.10 17.23 11.16
N PHE A 54 2.26 16.58 10.92
CA PHE A 54 3.37 16.62 11.88
C PHE A 54 4.02 18.00 11.99
N ARG A 55 4.10 18.76 10.89
CA ARG A 55 4.54 20.17 10.93
C ARG A 55 3.61 21.03 11.81
N LYS A 56 2.28 20.85 11.68
CA LYS A 56 1.29 21.54 12.53
C LYS A 56 1.39 21.14 14.01
N MET A 57 1.94 19.97 14.29
CA MET A 57 2.23 19.51 15.66
C MET A 57 3.67 19.87 16.12
N GLY A 58 4.32 20.81 15.44
CA GLY A 58 5.59 21.38 15.86
C GLY A 58 6.85 20.62 15.46
N ILE A 59 6.75 19.64 14.57
CA ILE A 59 7.93 18.95 14.04
C ILE A 59 8.50 19.73 12.85
N ASP A 60 9.81 19.97 12.91
CA ASP A 60 10.54 20.54 11.79
C ASP A 60 10.84 19.43 10.77
N ILE A 61 10.37 19.63 9.53
CA ILE A 61 10.54 18.66 8.43
C ILE A 61 11.02 19.43 7.21
N GLU A 62 12.27 19.21 6.82
CA GLU A 62 12.86 19.79 5.62
C GLU A 62 12.59 18.87 4.42
N ARG A 63 12.26 19.46 3.28
CA ARG A 63 12.09 18.74 2.00
C ARG A 63 13.01 19.32 0.96
N ASN A 64 13.91 18.49 0.45
CA ASN A 64 14.76 18.76 -0.69
C ASN A 64 14.37 17.85 -1.87
N ALA A 65 14.91 18.09 -3.05
CA ALA A 65 14.56 17.31 -4.25
C ALA A 65 14.85 15.79 -4.14
N SER A 66 15.76 15.37 -3.27
CA SER A 66 16.22 13.98 -3.17
C SER A 66 15.98 13.34 -1.80
N GLU A 67 15.64 14.13 -0.78
CA GLU A 67 15.54 13.64 0.60
C GLU A 67 14.61 14.49 1.45
N ILE A 68 14.11 13.86 2.51
CA ILE A 68 13.35 14.51 3.57
C ILE A 68 14.11 14.32 4.88
N LEU A 69 14.32 15.41 5.64
CA LEU A 69 14.90 15.40 6.96
C LEU A 69 13.79 15.68 7.98
N VAL A 70 13.59 14.75 8.91
CA VAL A 70 12.61 14.86 9.99
C VAL A 70 13.35 15.02 11.30
N HIS A 71 13.23 16.20 11.93
CA HIS A 71 13.86 16.51 13.22
C HIS A 71 12.91 16.11 14.35
N GLY A 72 13.00 14.87 14.78
CA GLY A 72 12.12 14.29 15.78
C GLY A 72 12.36 14.83 17.18
N LYS A 73 11.32 14.81 18.00
CA LYS A 73 11.31 15.37 19.36
C LYS A 73 10.96 14.36 20.45
N GLY A 74 11.00 13.06 20.13
CA GLY A 74 10.61 11.98 21.04
C GLY A 74 9.08 11.81 21.14
N LEU A 75 8.65 10.76 21.85
CA LEU A 75 7.23 10.34 21.94
C LEU A 75 6.31 11.46 22.44
N HIS A 76 6.79 12.29 23.39
CA HIS A 76 6.02 13.36 24.05
C HIS A 76 6.39 14.75 23.54
N GLY A 77 7.14 14.85 22.43
CA GLY A 77 7.64 16.12 21.90
C GLY A 77 6.68 16.83 20.93
N LEU A 78 5.49 16.26 20.66
CA LEU A 78 4.48 16.90 19.83
C LEU A 78 3.79 18.05 20.59
N SER A 79 3.39 19.08 19.84
CA SER A 79 2.67 20.25 20.36
C SER A 79 1.23 20.26 19.90
N ALA A 80 0.34 20.85 20.68
CA ALA A 80 -1.05 21.04 20.30
C ALA A 80 -1.15 21.81 18.97
N PRO A 81 -1.84 21.29 17.96
CA PRO A 81 -2.05 22.02 16.72
C PRO A 81 -3.00 23.19 16.94
N SER A 82 -2.73 24.33 16.30
CA SER A 82 -3.58 25.53 16.38
C SER A 82 -4.83 25.45 15.50
N GLU A 83 -4.91 24.46 14.64
CA GLU A 83 -6.00 24.26 13.68
C GLU A 83 -6.24 22.76 13.45
N THR A 84 -7.36 22.42 12.80
CA THR A 84 -7.69 21.07 12.39
C THR A 84 -6.56 20.47 11.53
N LEU A 85 -6.16 19.25 11.84
CA LEU A 85 -5.21 18.48 11.05
C LEU A 85 -5.91 17.96 9.78
N ASP A 86 -5.55 18.52 8.63
CA ASP A 86 -6.08 18.10 7.34
C ASP A 86 -5.33 16.87 6.85
N VAL A 87 -6.03 15.74 6.81
CA VAL A 87 -5.50 14.47 6.35
C VAL A 87 -5.78 14.23 4.85
N GLY A 88 -6.39 15.18 4.15
CA GLY A 88 -6.79 15.06 2.76
C GLY A 88 -7.69 13.84 2.54
N ASN A 89 -7.29 12.93 1.65
CA ASN A 89 -7.94 11.64 1.37
C ASN A 89 -7.25 10.45 2.09
N SER A 90 -6.29 10.72 2.98
CA SER A 90 -5.44 9.66 3.53
C SER A 90 -6.09 8.92 4.71
N GLY A 91 -6.64 7.74 4.44
CA GLY A 91 -7.09 6.83 5.49
C GLY A 91 -5.94 6.30 6.36
N THR A 92 -4.73 6.20 5.82
CA THR A 92 -3.54 5.80 6.58
C THR A 92 -3.16 6.88 7.58
N THR A 93 -3.03 8.14 7.13
CA THR A 93 -2.76 9.27 8.01
C THR A 93 -3.78 9.34 9.14
N THR A 94 -5.08 9.34 8.79
CA THR A 94 -6.17 9.43 9.78
C THR A 94 -6.06 8.36 10.85
N ARG A 95 -5.94 7.09 10.45
CA ARG A 95 -5.99 5.97 11.40
C ARG A 95 -4.74 5.84 12.24
N LEU A 96 -3.56 5.99 11.65
CA LEU A 96 -2.30 5.83 12.39
C LEU A 96 -2.06 6.99 13.35
N ILE A 97 -2.24 8.24 12.90
CA ILE A 97 -2.07 9.42 13.76
C ILE A 97 -3.06 9.37 14.93
N SER A 98 -4.28 8.85 14.76
CA SER A 98 -5.24 8.72 15.86
C SER A 98 -4.68 7.93 17.04
N GLY A 99 -3.92 6.84 16.78
CA GLY A 99 -3.24 6.08 17.83
C GLY A 99 -2.19 6.91 18.56
N ILE A 100 -1.40 7.71 17.83
CA ILE A 100 -0.39 8.61 18.41
C ILE A 100 -1.03 9.70 19.25
N LEU A 101 -2.08 10.35 18.72
CA LEU A 101 -2.77 11.47 19.36
C LEU A 101 -3.49 11.05 20.64
N ALA A 102 -3.98 9.82 20.71
CA ALA A 102 -4.69 9.29 21.89
C ALA A 102 -3.82 9.31 23.16
N GLY A 103 -2.50 9.16 23.02
CA GLY A 103 -1.54 9.18 24.14
C GLY A 103 -0.87 10.54 24.39
N GLN A 104 -1.22 11.62 23.65
CA GLN A 104 -0.65 12.95 23.88
C GLN A 104 -1.31 13.64 25.07
N SER A 105 -0.85 14.86 25.41
CA SER A 105 -1.37 15.67 26.52
C SER A 105 -2.28 16.83 26.07
N PHE A 106 -2.75 16.83 24.82
CA PHE A 106 -3.53 17.91 24.23
C PHE A 106 -4.72 17.37 23.43
N THR A 107 -5.63 18.28 23.05
CA THR A 107 -6.77 17.99 22.17
C THR A 107 -6.43 18.35 20.73
N SER A 108 -6.85 17.53 19.79
CA SER A 108 -6.68 17.75 18.35
C SER A 108 -7.93 17.34 17.57
N GLU A 109 -8.11 17.91 16.39
CA GLU A 109 -9.15 17.51 15.45
C GLU A 109 -8.53 17.05 14.13
N LEU A 110 -9.05 15.93 13.59
CA LEU A 110 -8.70 15.37 12.29
C LEU A 110 -9.87 15.51 11.33
N ASN A 111 -9.64 16.05 10.16
CA ASN A 111 -10.62 16.09 9.07
C ASN A 111 -9.91 15.96 7.72
N GLY A 112 -10.69 15.81 6.65
CA GLY A 112 -10.19 15.76 5.29
C GLY A 112 -11.31 15.98 4.29
N ASP A 113 -11.14 15.45 3.08
CA ASP A 113 -12.10 15.62 2.00
C ASP A 113 -13.40 14.80 2.20
N ALA A 114 -14.31 14.90 1.23
CA ALA A 114 -15.60 14.19 1.26
C ALA A 114 -15.44 12.66 1.33
N SER A 115 -14.36 12.11 0.76
CA SER A 115 -14.06 10.68 0.81
C SER A 115 -13.73 10.23 2.24
N ILE A 116 -12.82 10.92 2.93
CA ILE A 116 -12.51 10.62 4.34
C ILE A 116 -13.73 10.79 5.25
N GLN A 117 -14.53 11.82 5.00
CA GLN A 117 -15.75 12.10 5.75
C GLN A 117 -16.85 11.03 5.60
N SER A 118 -16.73 10.15 4.61
CA SER A 118 -17.63 9.02 4.39
C SER A 118 -17.07 7.68 4.87
N ARG A 119 -15.75 7.60 5.14
CA ARG A 119 -15.10 6.33 5.55
C ARG A 119 -15.31 6.03 7.03
N PRO A 120 -15.78 4.81 7.39
CA PRO A 120 -15.97 4.43 8.79
C PRO A 120 -14.65 4.41 9.56
N MET A 121 -14.62 5.09 10.71
CA MET A 121 -13.48 5.11 11.64
C MET A 121 -13.73 4.27 12.89
N LYS A 122 -14.91 3.65 13.01
CA LYS A 122 -15.29 2.81 14.14
C LYS A 122 -14.27 1.67 14.40
N ARG A 123 -13.62 1.16 13.33
CA ARG A 123 -12.61 0.09 13.45
C ARG A 123 -11.41 0.48 14.32
N ILE A 124 -11.02 1.76 14.35
CA ILE A 124 -9.95 2.26 15.23
C ILE A 124 -10.52 2.86 16.52
N MET A 125 -11.69 3.48 16.47
CA MET A 125 -12.31 4.06 17.67
C MET A 125 -12.60 3.00 18.73
N THR A 126 -13.12 1.84 18.32
CA THR A 126 -13.45 0.75 19.26
C THR A 126 -12.25 0.31 20.10
N PRO A 127 -11.10 -0.11 19.55
CA PRO A 127 -9.94 -0.46 20.36
C PRO A 127 -9.37 0.73 21.14
N LEU A 128 -9.30 1.93 20.59
CA LEU A 128 -8.81 3.10 21.32
C LEU A 128 -9.68 3.41 22.55
N LEU A 129 -11.01 3.35 22.43
CA LEU A 129 -11.94 3.52 23.55
C LEU A 129 -11.73 2.46 24.61
N SER A 130 -11.43 1.19 24.23
CA SER A 130 -11.11 0.12 25.21
C SER A 130 -9.80 0.38 25.95
N MET A 131 -8.86 1.11 25.36
CA MET A 131 -7.62 1.58 26.00
C MET A 131 -7.83 2.82 26.87
N GLY A 132 -9.06 3.32 27.00
CA GLY A 132 -9.38 4.52 27.76
C GLY A 132 -9.19 5.83 26.98
N ALA A 133 -8.93 5.80 25.68
CA ALA A 133 -8.81 7.02 24.87
C ALA A 133 -10.12 7.83 24.83
N ASP A 134 -10.00 9.14 24.63
CA ASP A 134 -11.12 10.04 24.40
C ASP A 134 -11.14 10.44 22.93
N ILE A 135 -11.91 9.71 22.13
CA ILE A 135 -12.06 9.90 20.68
C ILE A 135 -13.53 9.92 20.30
N VAL A 136 -13.96 10.97 19.61
CA VAL A 136 -15.35 11.15 19.18
C VAL A 136 -15.44 11.56 17.71
N SER A 137 -16.45 11.03 17.01
CA SER A 137 -16.88 11.53 15.69
C SER A 137 -17.79 12.74 15.91
N LEU A 138 -17.37 13.91 15.45
CA LEU A 138 -18.11 15.17 15.70
C LEU A 138 -19.48 15.22 15.04
N ARG A 139 -19.71 14.42 13.99
CA ARG A 139 -21.00 14.28 13.32
C ARG A 139 -21.84 13.13 13.89
N GLY A 140 -21.31 12.36 14.85
CA GLY A 140 -22.00 11.22 15.44
C GLY A 140 -22.21 10.01 14.53
N ASN A 141 -21.66 10.04 13.31
CA ASN A 141 -21.82 8.99 12.29
C ASN A 141 -20.67 7.97 12.24
N GLY A 142 -19.68 8.11 13.14
CA GLY A 142 -18.50 7.21 13.18
C GLY A 142 -17.47 7.47 12.08
N CYS A 143 -17.57 8.61 11.36
CA CYS A 143 -16.62 9.07 10.37
C CYS A 143 -15.94 10.38 10.82
N ALA A 144 -14.99 10.89 10.03
CA ALA A 144 -14.41 12.23 10.25
C ALA A 144 -15.49 13.34 10.10
N PRO A 145 -15.32 14.50 10.75
CA PRO A 145 -14.20 14.92 11.62
C PRO A 145 -14.16 14.14 12.95
N LEU A 146 -12.93 13.85 13.39
CA LEU A 146 -12.68 13.23 14.70
C LEU A 146 -12.05 14.22 15.64
N ARG A 147 -12.51 14.25 16.91
CA ARG A 147 -11.81 14.96 18.00
C ARG A 147 -11.18 13.92 18.90
N ILE A 148 -9.91 14.13 19.23
CA ILE A 148 -9.12 13.25 20.10
C ILE A 148 -8.55 14.11 21.21
N THR A 149 -8.91 13.79 22.45
CA THR A 149 -8.32 14.38 23.64
C THR A 149 -7.35 13.39 24.24
N GLY A 150 -6.06 13.72 24.19
CA GLY A 150 -5.01 12.86 24.70
C GLY A 150 -5.07 12.70 26.20
N LYS A 151 -4.81 11.49 26.68
CA LYS A 151 -4.78 11.15 28.10
C LYS A 151 -4.04 9.84 28.35
N PRO A 152 -3.73 9.49 29.61
CA PRO A 152 -3.13 8.19 29.93
C PRO A 152 -3.96 7.04 29.38
N LEU A 153 -3.29 6.08 28.75
CA LEU A 153 -3.91 4.92 28.12
C LEU A 153 -3.61 3.66 28.94
N HIS A 154 -4.55 2.70 28.90
CA HIS A 154 -4.38 1.37 29.49
C HIS A 154 -3.94 0.36 28.44
N ALA A 155 -3.04 -0.53 28.82
CA ALA A 155 -2.65 -1.66 28.01
C ALA A 155 -3.85 -2.55 27.67
N THR A 156 -3.84 -3.17 26.49
CA THR A 156 -4.92 -4.05 26.05
C THR A 156 -4.39 -5.24 25.25
N HIS A 157 -5.16 -6.34 25.28
CA HIS A 157 -5.02 -7.44 24.33
C HIS A 157 -6.20 -7.41 23.37
N TYR A 158 -6.05 -6.69 22.26
CA TYR A 158 -7.13 -6.50 21.32
C TYR A 158 -7.25 -7.66 20.32
N GLN A 159 -8.41 -8.33 20.33
CA GLN A 159 -8.78 -9.31 19.30
C GLN A 159 -9.46 -8.58 18.15
N SER A 160 -8.74 -8.43 17.03
CA SER A 160 -9.31 -7.76 15.85
C SER A 160 -10.28 -8.69 15.13
N PRO A 161 -11.51 -8.26 14.83
CA PRO A 161 -12.47 -9.06 14.08
C PRO A 161 -12.09 -9.23 12.59
N VAL A 162 -11.16 -8.43 12.10
CA VAL A 162 -10.69 -8.42 10.71
C VAL A 162 -9.18 -8.26 10.64
N ALA A 163 -8.57 -8.79 9.58
CA ALA A 163 -7.18 -8.52 9.26
C ALA A 163 -7.05 -7.09 8.72
N SER A 164 -6.40 -6.21 9.46
CA SER A 164 -6.23 -4.82 9.06
C SER A 164 -4.94 -4.21 9.61
N ALA A 165 -3.96 -4.04 8.75
CA ALA A 165 -2.69 -3.40 9.12
C ALA A 165 -2.88 -1.98 9.71
N GLN A 166 -3.91 -1.24 9.30
CA GLN A 166 -4.18 0.10 9.82
C GLN A 166 -4.73 0.05 11.24
N VAL A 167 -5.62 -0.91 11.54
CA VAL A 167 -6.14 -1.11 12.92
C VAL A 167 -5.03 -1.58 13.84
N LYS A 168 -4.27 -2.61 13.42
CA LYS A 168 -3.11 -3.11 14.15
C LYS A 168 -2.11 -1.99 14.44
N SER A 169 -1.72 -1.24 13.41
CA SER A 169 -0.79 -0.11 13.56
C SER A 169 -1.32 0.94 14.54
N CYS A 170 -2.60 1.32 14.44
CA CYS A 170 -3.22 2.30 15.34
C CYS A 170 -3.12 1.87 16.81
N VAL A 171 -3.44 0.61 17.11
CA VAL A 171 -3.40 0.06 18.48
C VAL A 171 -1.97 -0.05 19.00
N LEU A 172 -1.01 -0.52 18.16
CA LEU A 172 0.39 -0.58 18.56
C LEU A 172 0.97 0.82 18.81
N LEU A 173 0.62 1.82 17.99
CA LEU A 173 1.05 3.20 18.17
C LEU A 173 0.47 3.83 19.45
N ALA A 174 -0.79 3.55 19.77
CA ALA A 174 -1.38 3.93 21.06
C ALA A 174 -0.72 3.17 22.23
N GLY A 175 -0.36 1.90 22.01
CA GLY A 175 0.35 1.06 22.98
C GLY A 175 1.71 1.59 23.42
N MET A 176 2.37 2.41 22.60
CA MET A 176 3.61 3.09 23.02
C MET A 176 3.40 4.03 24.21
N TYR A 177 2.18 4.51 24.45
CA TYR A 177 1.80 5.43 25.52
C TYR A 177 0.98 4.77 26.63
N ALA A 178 0.80 3.44 26.59
CA ALA A 178 -0.01 2.73 27.56
C ALA A 178 0.77 2.39 28.85
N ASP A 179 0.06 1.99 29.90
CA ASP A 179 0.63 1.61 31.18
C ASP A 179 1.22 0.19 31.24
N GLY A 180 1.29 -0.51 30.11
CA GLY A 180 1.85 -1.86 30.01
C GLY A 180 1.90 -2.36 28.56
N ILE A 181 2.25 -3.65 28.39
CA ILE A 181 2.37 -4.28 27.06
C ILE A 181 0.99 -4.33 26.40
N THR A 182 0.93 -3.77 25.19
CA THR A 182 -0.28 -3.80 24.34
C THR A 182 -0.09 -4.78 23.20
N SER A 183 -1.10 -5.59 22.92
CA SER A 183 -1.06 -6.56 21.82
C SER A 183 -2.32 -6.53 20.94
N VAL A 184 -2.14 -6.94 19.68
CA VAL A 184 -3.21 -7.12 18.71
C VAL A 184 -3.09 -8.51 18.10
N THR A 185 -4.17 -9.27 18.14
CA THR A 185 -4.28 -10.55 17.43
C THR A 185 -5.26 -10.41 16.27
N GLU A 186 -4.85 -10.81 15.08
CA GLU A 186 -5.66 -10.76 13.87
C GLU A 186 -6.11 -12.18 13.46
N PRO A 187 -7.26 -12.36 12.76
CA PRO A 187 -7.67 -13.67 12.25
C PRO A 187 -6.71 -14.23 11.19
N VAL A 188 -6.12 -13.35 10.38
CA VAL A 188 -5.08 -13.63 9.36
C VAL A 188 -4.04 -12.53 9.44
N LEU A 189 -2.78 -12.86 9.20
CA LEU A 189 -1.69 -11.87 9.27
C LEU A 189 -1.85 -10.78 8.20
N SER A 190 -1.97 -9.53 8.66
CA SER A 190 -1.90 -8.35 7.78
C SER A 190 -0.46 -7.83 7.65
N ARG A 191 -0.26 -6.80 6.80
CA ARG A 191 1.04 -6.13 6.59
C ARG A 191 1.70 -5.75 7.91
N ASN A 192 2.99 -6.00 8.05
CA ASN A 192 3.77 -5.83 9.27
C ASN A 192 4.82 -4.70 9.22
N HIS A 193 4.66 -3.73 8.33
CA HIS A 193 5.58 -2.58 8.22
C HIS A 193 5.75 -1.82 9.54
N THR A 194 4.68 -1.70 10.35
CA THR A 194 4.76 -1.02 11.64
C THR A 194 5.70 -1.74 12.60
N GLU A 195 5.57 -3.06 12.69
CA GLU A 195 6.39 -3.91 13.56
C GLU A 195 7.87 -3.84 13.16
N ILE A 196 8.15 -4.01 11.88
CA ILE A 196 9.53 -3.98 11.35
C ILE A 196 10.14 -2.59 11.56
N MET A 197 9.43 -1.54 11.15
CA MET A 197 9.97 -0.19 11.22
C MET A 197 10.11 0.33 12.65
N LEU A 198 9.16 0.05 13.55
CA LEU A 198 9.31 0.42 14.96
C LEU A 198 10.52 -0.26 15.59
N ASN A 199 10.76 -1.56 15.31
CA ASN A 199 11.96 -2.26 15.75
C ASN A 199 13.24 -1.63 15.18
N TYR A 200 13.22 -1.23 13.89
CA TYR A 200 14.37 -0.55 13.29
C TYR A 200 14.65 0.81 13.95
N PHE A 201 13.62 1.52 14.40
CA PHE A 201 13.77 2.76 15.16
C PHE A 201 14.20 2.54 16.64
N GLY A 202 14.08 1.31 17.17
CA GLY A 202 14.56 0.95 18.52
C GLY A 202 13.45 0.61 19.52
N ALA A 203 12.21 0.45 19.08
CA ALA A 203 11.14 -0.10 19.92
C ALA A 203 11.35 -1.61 20.13
N ASN A 204 10.63 -2.19 21.10
CA ASN A 204 10.54 -3.63 21.28
C ASN A 204 9.15 -4.11 20.86
N VAL A 205 9.04 -4.51 19.60
CA VAL A 205 7.81 -5.11 19.04
C VAL A 205 8.09 -6.58 18.75
N THR A 206 7.31 -7.45 19.35
CA THR A 206 7.38 -8.90 19.13
C THR A 206 6.19 -9.37 18.31
N SER A 207 6.41 -10.34 17.42
CA SER A 207 5.37 -10.94 16.58
C SER A 207 5.39 -12.46 16.76
N GLN A 208 4.23 -13.04 17.08
CA GLN A 208 4.07 -14.47 17.20
C GLN A 208 2.77 -14.91 16.50
N GLY A 209 2.91 -15.64 15.40
CA GLY A 209 1.77 -15.99 14.55
C GLY A 209 1.06 -14.71 14.02
N THR A 210 -0.22 -14.57 14.35
CA THR A 210 -1.03 -13.39 13.98
C THR A 210 -1.11 -12.33 15.10
N THR A 211 -0.32 -12.46 16.17
CA THR A 211 -0.27 -11.52 17.31
C THR A 211 0.98 -10.66 17.23
N ALA A 212 0.81 -9.35 17.29
CA ALA A 212 1.89 -8.38 17.49
C ALA A 212 1.73 -7.69 18.85
N SER A 213 2.84 -7.53 19.58
CA SER A 213 2.87 -6.89 20.90
C SER A 213 3.94 -5.81 20.96
N ILE A 214 3.68 -4.72 21.66
CA ILE A 214 4.61 -3.61 21.85
C ILE A 214 4.79 -3.31 23.35
N GLU A 215 6.03 -3.05 23.75
CA GLU A 215 6.35 -2.51 25.06
C GLU A 215 6.08 -0.99 25.10
N PRO A 216 5.62 -0.46 26.25
CA PRO A 216 5.36 0.97 26.39
C PRO A 216 6.64 1.79 26.47
N GLU A 217 6.51 3.10 26.21
CA GLU A 217 7.56 4.12 26.33
C GLU A 217 8.89 3.79 25.63
N PRO A 218 8.87 3.31 24.36
CA PRO A 218 10.13 3.03 23.66
C PRO A 218 10.90 4.32 23.39
N VAL A 219 12.22 4.25 23.42
CA VAL A 219 13.10 5.31 22.94
C VAL A 219 13.38 5.10 21.47
N LEU A 220 12.68 5.82 20.62
CA LEU A 220 12.92 5.80 19.18
C LEU A 220 14.09 6.71 18.82
N ASN A 221 14.94 6.28 17.90
CA ASN A 221 16.11 7.02 17.44
C ASN A 221 16.01 7.34 15.95
N GLY A 222 16.49 8.51 15.54
CA GLY A 222 16.58 8.90 14.13
C GLY A 222 17.34 7.87 13.31
N ARG A 223 16.90 7.63 12.07
CA ARG A 223 17.46 6.62 11.16
C ARG A 223 17.63 7.16 9.75
N GLU A 224 18.49 6.50 8.99
CA GLU A 224 18.50 6.65 7.54
C GLU A 224 17.56 5.61 6.93
N ILE A 225 16.58 6.07 6.15
CA ILE A 225 15.57 5.21 5.51
C ILE A 225 15.61 5.46 4.00
N LYS A 226 16.00 4.45 3.26
CA LYS A 226 15.75 4.41 1.81
C LYS A 226 14.43 3.68 1.61
N VAL A 227 13.36 4.41 1.28
CA VAL A 227 12.05 3.80 1.04
C VAL A 227 12.16 2.81 -0.11
N PRO A 228 11.74 1.54 0.07
CA PRO A 228 11.71 0.57 -1.03
C PRO A 228 10.73 1.00 -2.13
N GLY A 229 10.98 0.58 -3.38
CA GLY A 229 9.98 0.67 -4.44
C GLY A 229 8.72 -0.11 -4.08
N ASP A 230 7.55 0.48 -4.33
CA ASP A 230 6.27 -0.16 -4.01
C ASP A 230 6.03 -1.37 -4.92
N ILE A 231 5.87 -2.55 -4.33
CA ILE A 231 5.57 -3.79 -5.06
C ILE A 231 4.29 -3.66 -5.91
N SER A 232 3.31 -2.86 -5.48
CA SER A 232 2.11 -2.58 -6.26
C SER A 232 2.43 -1.82 -7.54
N SER A 233 3.37 -0.87 -7.49
CA SER A 233 3.85 -0.15 -8.67
C SER A 233 4.74 -1.05 -9.54
N ALA A 234 5.58 -1.87 -8.93
CA ALA A 234 6.44 -2.84 -9.61
C ALA A 234 5.64 -3.91 -10.37
N ALA A 235 4.46 -4.29 -9.86
CA ALA A 235 3.61 -5.35 -10.44
C ALA A 235 3.31 -5.14 -11.93
N TYR A 236 3.13 -3.89 -12.36
CA TYR A 236 2.85 -3.54 -13.75
C TYR A 236 4.05 -3.81 -14.66
N PHE A 237 5.24 -3.45 -14.22
CA PHE A 237 6.49 -3.69 -14.97
C PHE A 237 6.95 -5.14 -14.90
N ILE A 238 6.67 -5.83 -13.78
CA ILE A 238 6.82 -7.29 -13.69
C ILE A 238 5.97 -7.96 -14.77
N ALA A 239 4.68 -7.64 -14.83
CA ALA A 239 3.78 -8.20 -15.82
C ALA A 239 4.17 -7.82 -17.26
N ALA A 240 4.55 -6.56 -17.51
CA ALA A 240 5.00 -6.11 -18.81
C ALA A 240 6.25 -6.88 -19.28
N GLY A 241 7.24 -7.07 -18.41
CA GLY A 241 8.46 -7.84 -18.71
C GLY A 241 8.19 -9.31 -18.97
N LEU A 242 7.31 -9.94 -18.18
CA LEU A 242 6.97 -11.35 -18.32
C LEU A 242 6.18 -11.63 -19.61
N LEU A 243 5.26 -10.76 -19.99
CA LEU A 243 4.31 -10.99 -21.09
C LEU A 243 4.80 -10.48 -22.45
N THR A 244 5.68 -9.47 -22.49
CA THR A 244 6.17 -8.90 -23.75
C THR A 244 7.36 -9.70 -24.28
N PRO A 245 7.28 -10.26 -25.50
CA PRO A 245 8.34 -11.09 -26.05
C PRO A 245 9.70 -10.40 -26.14
N GLY A 246 10.77 -11.11 -25.75
CA GLY A 246 12.16 -10.64 -25.83
C GLY A 246 12.54 -9.59 -24.78
N SER A 247 11.72 -9.40 -23.76
CA SER A 247 11.94 -8.40 -22.71
C SER A 247 12.91 -8.87 -21.62
N GLU A 248 13.63 -7.89 -21.08
CA GLU A 248 14.53 -8.02 -19.93
C GLU A 248 14.49 -6.71 -19.14
N ILE A 249 13.87 -6.72 -17.98
CA ILE A 249 13.68 -5.51 -17.14
C ILE A 249 14.33 -5.73 -15.78
N LEU A 250 15.12 -4.75 -15.32
CA LEU A 250 15.68 -4.71 -13.98
C LEU A 250 14.96 -3.64 -13.14
N LEU A 251 14.13 -4.08 -12.19
CA LEU A 251 13.50 -3.18 -11.21
C LEU A 251 14.40 -3.08 -9.97
N LYS A 252 14.81 -1.85 -9.62
CA LYS A 252 15.75 -1.60 -8.54
C LYS A 252 15.07 -1.42 -7.20
N ASN A 253 15.64 -2.00 -6.13
CA ASN A 253 15.27 -1.76 -4.74
C ASN A 253 13.76 -1.91 -4.46
N VAL A 254 13.13 -2.98 -4.95
CA VAL A 254 11.71 -3.26 -4.74
C VAL A 254 11.49 -3.90 -3.37
N GLY A 255 10.43 -3.48 -2.66
CA GLY A 255 10.00 -4.10 -1.41
C GLY A 255 9.54 -5.55 -1.63
N ILE A 256 10.13 -6.49 -0.88
CA ILE A 256 9.82 -7.92 -0.92
C ILE A 256 9.37 -8.45 0.44
N ASN A 257 8.72 -7.61 1.24
CA ASN A 257 8.19 -8.01 2.53
C ASN A 257 7.25 -9.22 2.37
N PRO A 258 7.43 -10.33 3.14
CA PRO A 258 6.61 -11.55 3.03
C PRO A 258 5.10 -11.32 3.19
N THR A 259 4.69 -10.23 3.87
CA THR A 259 3.27 -9.86 3.98
C THR A 259 2.76 -9.06 2.76
N ARG A 260 3.63 -8.84 1.74
CA ARG A 260 3.35 -8.08 0.51
C ARG A 260 3.85 -8.76 -0.77
N ASP A 261 4.53 -9.90 -0.65
CA ASP A 261 5.18 -10.59 -1.78
C ASP A 261 4.24 -11.50 -2.59
N GLY A 262 2.95 -11.45 -2.32
CA GLY A 262 1.96 -12.32 -2.97
C GLY A 262 2.04 -12.28 -4.50
N MET A 263 2.28 -11.09 -5.08
CA MET A 263 2.51 -10.95 -6.54
C MET A 263 3.68 -11.82 -7.02
N LEU A 264 4.81 -11.81 -6.32
CA LEU A 264 5.98 -12.61 -6.68
C LEU A 264 5.71 -14.12 -6.53
N ARG A 265 4.97 -14.51 -5.49
CA ARG A 265 4.56 -15.91 -5.28
C ARG A 265 3.64 -16.40 -6.38
N VAL A 266 2.66 -15.57 -6.80
CA VAL A 266 1.78 -15.90 -7.94
C VAL A 266 2.56 -15.97 -9.24
N CYS A 267 3.46 -15.02 -9.52
CA CYS A 267 4.33 -15.07 -10.70
C CYS A 267 5.13 -16.38 -10.74
N LYS A 268 5.73 -16.77 -9.61
CA LYS A 268 6.45 -18.05 -9.51
C LYS A 268 5.55 -19.25 -9.79
N ALA A 269 4.33 -19.27 -9.23
CA ALA A 269 3.35 -20.32 -9.47
C ALA A 269 2.89 -20.39 -10.93
N MET A 270 2.89 -19.25 -11.64
CA MET A 270 2.58 -19.17 -13.07
C MET A 270 3.78 -19.50 -13.98
N GLY A 271 4.97 -19.81 -13.43
CA GLY A 271 6.17 -20.18 -14.21
C GLY A 271 7.01 -18.99 -14.67
N ALA A 272 6.92 -17.86 -13.99
CA ALA A 272 7.69 -16.65 -14.30
C ALA A 272 9.20 -16.82 -14.04
N ASP A 273 10.03 -16.27 -14.93
CA ASP A 273 11.48 -16.12 -14.75
C ASP A 273 11.78 -14.76 -14.14
N ILE A 274 11.88 -14.76 -12.81
CA ILE A 274 12.25 -13.60 -12.00
C ILE A 274 13.40 -13.98 -11.09
N THR A 275 14.52 -13.27 -11.20
CA THR A 275 15.69 -13.45 -10.34
C THR A 275 15.78 -12.29 -9.33
N LEU A 276 15.89 -12.64 -8.04
CA LEU A 276 16.14 -11.68 -6.97
C LEU A 276 17.65 -11.43 -6.85
N LEU A 277 18.05 -10.18 -6.99
CA LEU A 277 19.43 -9.71 -6.86
C LEU A 277 19.56 -8.74 -5.68
N ASN A 278 20.74 -8.63 -5.09
CA ASN A 278 21.04 -7.63 -4.06
C ASN A 278 20.01 -7.61 -2.91
N ALA A 279 19.51 -8.77 -2.50
CA ALA A 279 18.51 -8.87 -1.43
C ALA A 279 19.09 -8.35 -0.10
N SER A 280 18.30 -7.55 0.63
CA SER A 280 18.62 -7.01 1.95
C SER A 280 17.44 -7.22 2.90
N THR A 281 17.75 -7.46 4.17
CA THR A 281 16.78 -7.55 5.27
C THR A 281 17.02 -6.49 6.35
N GLU A 282 17.86 -5.51 6.07
CA GLU A 282 18.10 -4.38 6.96
C GLU A 282 16.91 -3.41 6.89
N GLY A 283 16.15 -3.31 7.96
CA GLY A 283 14.86 -2.62 7.97
C GLY A 283 13.81 -3.38 7.15
N GLU A 284 13.15 -2.72 6.21
CA GLU A 284 12.20 -3.37 5.30
C GLU A 284 12.93 -4.25 4.26
N PRO A 285 12.49 -5.50 4.06
CA PRO A 285 13.11 -6.39 3.08
C PRO A 285 13.01 -5.86 1.65
N THR A 286 14.12 -5.86 0.92
CA THR A 286 14.22 -5.36 -0.45
C THR A 286 15.04 -6.28 -1.35
N ALA A 287 14.80 -6.21 -2.66
CA ALA A 287 15.66 -6.80 -3.69
C ALA A 287 15.58 -6.01 -5.00
N ASP A 288 16.58 -6.19 -5.86
CA ASP A 288 16.46 -5.87 -7.27
C ASP A 288 15.80 -7.07 -7.97
N LEU A 289 14.84 -6.82 -8.86
CA LEU A 289 14.11 -7.87 -9.59
C LEU A 289 14.55 -7.87 -11.05
N LEU A 290 15.24 -8.91 -11.48
CA LEU A 290 15.56 -9.14 -12.90
C LEU A 290 14.47 -10.05 -13.52
N ILE A 291 13.77 -9.52 -14.51
CA ILE A 291 12.57 -10.12 -15.09
C ILE A 291 12.83 -10.44 -16.56
N HIS A 292 12.61 -11.69 -16.95
CA HIS A 292 12.69 -12.12 -18.35
C HIS A 292 11.33 -12.55 -18.87
N THR A 293 11.10 -12.37 -20.17
CA THR A 293 9.91 -12.90 -20.85
C THR A 293 9.69 -14.38 -20.54
N SER A 294 8.45 -14.74 -20.19
CA SER A 294 8.10 -16.09 -19.73
C SER A 294 6.83 -16.61 -20.38
N SER A 295 6.77 -17.93 -20.59
CA SER A 295 5.52 -18.61 -20.95
C SER A 295 4.74 -18.93 -19.69
N LEU A 296 3.77 -18.07 -19.37
CA LEU A 296 2.98 -18.21 -18.16
C LEU A 296 1.85 -19.24 -18.33
N HIS A 297 1.48 -19.90 -17.23
CA HIS A 297 0.34 -20.82 -17.17
C HIS A 297 -0.59 -20.49 -16.01
N GLY A 298 -1.84 -20.99 -16.10
CA GLY A 298 -2.88 -20.74 -15.11
C GLY A 298 -2.54 -21.29 -13.74
N THR A 299 -3.11 -20.67 -12.70
CA THR A 299 -2.92 -21.05 -11.29
C THR A 299 -4.15 -20.74 -10.45
N THR A 300 -4.16 -21.19 -9.20
CA THR A 300 -5.19 -20.82 -8.22
C THR A 300 -4.63 -19.80 -7.22
N VAL A 301 -5.38 -18.73 -6.99
CA VAL A 301 -5.05 -17.63 -6.07
C VAL A 301 -6.19 -17.50 -5.06
N GLU A 302 -5.99 -18.02 -3.84
CA GLU A 302 -7.04 -18.08 -2.80
C GLU A 302 -6.45 -18.12 -1.38
N GLY A 303 -7.29 -17.88 -0.37
CA GLY A 303 -6.94 -18.04 1.04
C GLY A 303 -5.94 -17.01 1.54
N GLU A 304 -4.94 -17.47 2.29
CA GLU A 304 -3.99 -16.62 3.01
C GLU A 304 -3.09 -15.75 2.11
N ILE A 305 -2.99 -16.04 0.82
CA ILE A 305 -2.21 -15.20 -0.10
C ILE A 305 -2.96 -13.90 -0.45
N ILE A 306 -4.30 -13.90 -0.44
CA ILE A 306 -5.11 -12.76 -0.88
C ILE A 306 -4.77 -11.45 -0.17
N PRO A 307 -4.65 -11.38 1.16
CA PRO A 307 -4.26 -10.13 1.84
C PRO A 307 -2.89 -9.59 1.42
N THR A 308 -1.99 -10.46 0.93
CA THR A 308 -0.63 -10.08 0.54
C THR A 308 -0.53 -9.48 -0.87
N LEU A 309 -1.61 -9.58 -1.67
CA LEU A 309 -1.66 -9.17 -3.08
C LEU A 309 -3.02 -8.61 -3.54
N ILE A 310 -3.93 -8.30 -2.61
CA ILE A 310 -5.29 -7.87 -2.94
C ILE A 310 -5.31 -6.70 -3.94
N ASP A 311 -4.35 -5.80 -3.83
CA ASP A 311 -4.24 -4.62 -4.68
C ASP A 311 -3.65 -4.93 -6.07
N GLU A 312 -2.95 -6.06 -6.23
CA GLU A 312 -2.31 -6.53 -7.46
C GLU A 312 -3.23 -7.46 -8.29
N ILE A 313 -4.37 -7.88 -7.74
CA ILE A 313 -5.31 -8.81 -8.42
C ILE A 313 -5.74 -8.32 -9.81
N PRO A 314 -6.03 -7.02 -10.06
CA PRO A 314 -6.32 -6.54 -11.41
C PRO A 314 -5.21 -6.87 -12.43
N MET A 315 -3.94 -6.70 -12.03
CA MET A 315 -2.80 -7.03 -12.87
C MET A 315 -2.65 -8.55 -13.05
N ILE A 316 -2.84 -9.33 -11.99
CA ILE A 316 -2.83 -10.80 -12.04
C ILE A 316 -3.90 -11.33 -13.00
N ALA A 317 -5.11 -10.73 -12.99
CA ALA A 317 -6.18 -11.11 -13.91
C ALA A 317 -5.80 -10.83 -15.39
N VAL A 318 -5.14 -9.71 -15.65
CA VAL A 318 -4.58 -9.43 -16.99
C VAL A 318 -3.52 -10.49 -17.37
N MET A 319 -2.57 -10.78 -16.47
CA MET A 319 -1.56 -11.83 -16.73
C MET A 319 -2.23 -13.18 -17.03
N ALA A 320 -3.25 -13.55 -16.26
CA ALA A 320 -4.01 -14.79 -16.44
C ALA A 320 -4.70 -14.86 -17.79
N ALA A 321 -5.18 -13.75 -18.33
CA ALA A 321 -5.84 -13.71 -19.65
C ALA A 321 -4.85 -14.01 -20.81
N PHE A 322 -3.57 -13.69 -20.64
CA PHE A 322 -2.50 -14.01 -21.61
C PHE A 322 -1.82 -15.35 -21.32
N ALA A 323 -1.94 -15.92 -20.12
CA ALA A 323 -1.32 -17.18 -19.72
C ALA A 323 -2.07 -18.38 -20.33
N GLU A 324 -1.38 -19.51 -20.53
CA GLU A 324 -2.03 -20.75 -20.97
C GLU A 324 -2.81 -21.43 -19.83
N GLY A 325 -4.01 -21.91 -20.11
CA GLY A 325 -4.84 -22.67 -19.16
C GLY A 325 -5.78 -21.78 -18.32
N THR A 326 -6.16 -22.27 -17.15
CA THR A 326 -7.18 -21.63 -16.31
C THR A 326 -6.58 -21.07 -15.04
N THR A 327 -6.89 -19.81 -14.74
CA THR A 327 -6.61 -19.18 -13.45
C THR A 327 -7.93 -18.99 -12.69
N VAL A 328 -7.92 -19.35 -11.40
CA VAL A 328 -9.05 -19.17 -10.49
C VAL A 328 -8.62 -18.22 -9.37
N ILE A 329 -9.35 -17.13 -9.18
CA ILE A 329 -9.16 -16.18 -8.07
C ILE A 329 -10.39 -16.25 -7.17
N ARG A 330 -10.19 -16.46 -5.85
CA ARG A 330 -11.24 -16.55 -4.83
C ARG A 330 -10.90 -15.73 -3.59
N ASP A 331 -11.83 -15.65 -2.64
CA ASP A 331 -11.66 -14.96 -1.35
C ASP A 331 -11.28 -13.48 -1.48
N ALA A 332 -11.58 -12.86 -2.62
CA ALA A 332 -11.18 -11.50 -2.97
C ALA A 332 -12.38 -10.52 -2.97
N GLN A 333 -13.45 -10.78 -2.22
CA GLN A 333 -14.65 -9.94 -2.16
C GLN A 333 -14.38 -8.50 -1.75
N GLU A 334 -13.27 -8.22 -1.06
CA GLU A 334 -12.87 -6.85 -0.70
C GLU A 334 -12.62 -5.96 -1.93
N LEU A 335 -12.34 -6.55 -3.10
CA LEU A 335 -12.18 -5.84 -4.37
C LEU A 335 -13.45 -5.06 -4.79
N LYS A 336 -14.64 -5.50 -4.34
CA LYS A 336 -15.93 -4.84 -4.67
C LYS A 336 -16.11 -3.49 -4.00
N VAL A 337 -15.35 -3.21 -2.93
CA VAL A 337 -15.48 -1.99 -2.11
C VAL A 337 -14.22 -1.12 -2.13
N LYS A 338 -13.39 -1.28 -3.16
CA LYS A 338 -12.22 -0.44 -3.42
C LYS A 338 -12.64 0.87 -4.11
N GLU A 339 -11.76 1.51 -4.86
CA GLU A 339 -12.02 2.73 -5.63
C GLU A 339 -13.11 2.51 -6.70
N SER A 340 -13.21 1.29 -7.22
CA SER A 340 -14.26 0.75 -8.07
C SER A 340 -14.60 -0.67 -7.63
N ASP A 341 -15.69 -1.25 -8.14
CA ASP A 341 -15.86 -2.71 -8.09
C ASP A 341 -14.89 -3.36 -9.07
N ARG A 342 -13.67 -3.65 -8.58
CA ARG A 342 -12.56 -4.16 -9.41
C ARG A 342 -12.87 -5.51 -10.05
N ILE A 343 -13.71 -6.36 -9.43
CA ILE A 343 -14.14 -7.63 -10.03
C ILE A 343 -14.95 -7.35 -11.29
N ALA A 344 -15.96 -6.49 -11.17
CA ALA A 344 -16.83 -6.13 -12.29
C ALA A 344 -16.07 -5.42 -13.41
N VAL A 345 -15.24 -4.41 -13.05
CA VAL A 345 -14.53 -3.58 -14.01
C VAL A 345 -13.45 -4.36 -14.78
N VAL A 346 -12.66 -5.21 -14.09
CA VAL A 346 -11.66 -6.07 -14.75
C VAL A 346 -12.34 -7.07 -15.67
N THR A 347 -13.45 -7.68 -15.22
CA THR A 347 -14.22 -8.62 -16.03
C THR A 347 -14.77 -7.95 -17.29
N GLU A 348 -15.35 -6.76 -17.18
CA GLU A 348 -15.85 -5.99 -18.31
C GLU A 348 -14.72 -5.67 -19.30
N GLY A 349 -13.62 -5.13 -18.80
CA GLY A 349 -12.49 -4.73 -19.65
C GLY A 349 -11.88 -5.92 -20.40
N LEU A 350 -11.59 -7.02 -19.73
CA LEU A 350 -11.02 -8.21 -20.36
C LEU A 350 -11.99 -8.87 -21.36
N LYS A 351 -13.31 -8.89 -21.08
CA LYS A 351 -14.32 -9.34 -22.06
C LYS A 351 -14.33 -8.49 -23.31
N ARG A 352 -14.19 -7.17 -23.20
CA ARG A 352 -14.11 -6.26 -24.35
C ARG A 352 -12.88 -6.54 -25.21
N MET A 353 -11.78 -7.02 -24.61
CA MET A 353 -10.59 -7.44 -25.32
C MET A 353 -10.68 -8.87 -25.92
N GLY A 354 -11.78 -9.59 -25.69
CA GLY A 354 -11.99 -10.95 -26.19
C GLY A 354 -11.56 -12.08 -25.24
N ALA A 355 -11.25 -11.77 -23.98
CA ALA A 355 -10.90 -12.78 -22.99
C ALA A 355 -12.12 -13.62 -22.57
N ASP A 356 -11.83 -14.88 -22.24
CA ASP A 356 -12.79 -15.81 -21.64
C ASP A 356 -12.70 -15.71 -20.11
N ILE A 357 -13.54 -14.87 -19.54
CA ILE A 357 -13.54 -14.56 -18.11
C ILE A 357 -14.96 -14.58 -17.53
N GLN A 358 -15.11 -15.15 -16.35
CA GLN A 358 -16.36 -15.20 -15.58
C GLN A 358 -16.15 -14.65 -14.19
N PRO A 359 -16.93 -13.62 -13.75
CA PRO A 359 -16.88 -13.16 -12.37
C PRO A 359 -17.58 -14.19 -11.47
N THR A 360 -17.10 -14.30 -10.23
CA THR A 360 -17.75 -15.01 -9.12
C THR A 360 -18.15 -14.03 -8.02
N ASP A 361 -18.81 -14.51 -6.97
CA ASP A 361 -19.22 -13.64 -5.86
C ASP A 361 -18.02 -13.02 -5.13
N ASP A 362 -16.86 -13.66 -5.15
CA ASP A 362 -15.66 -13.30 -4.40
C ASP A 362 -14.39 -13.26 -5.26
N GLY A 363 -14.51 -13.33 -6.60
CA GLY A 363 -13.36 -13.37 -7.48
C GLY A 363 -13.70 -13.55 -8.94
N MET A 364 -12.91 -14.36 -9.66
CA MET A 364 -13.09 -14.60 -11.09
C MET A 364 -12.40 -15.89 -11.58
N ILE A 365 -12.93 -16.47 -12.65
CA ILE A 365 -12.34 -17.59 -13.38
C ILE A 365 -11.94 -17.09 -14.76
N ILE A 366 -10.69 -17.31 -15.16
CA ILE A 366 -10.10 -16.80 -16.40
C ILE A 366 -9.51 -17.98 -17.18
N HIS A 367 -10.01 -18.18 -18.40
CA HIS A 367 -9.47 -19.17 -19.35
C HIS A 367 -8.61 -18.42 -20.36
N GLY A 368 -7.28 -18.44 -20.14
CA GLY A 368 -6.33 -17.69 -20.94
C GLY A 368 -5.86 -18.41 -22.19
N GLY A 369 -4.80 -17.88 -22.83
CA GLY A 369 -4.18 -18.45 -24.03
C GLY A 369 -4.89 -18.07 -25.35
N LYS A 370 -5.95 -17.27 -25.32
CA LYS A 370 -6.57 -16.72 -26.54
C LYS A 370 -5.92 -15.38 -26.90
N PRO A 371 -5.74 -15.10 -28.21
CA PRO A 371 -5.30 -13.76 -28.64
C PRO A 371 -6.30 -12.70 -28.18
N LEU A 372 -5.79 -11.63 -27.54
CA LEU A 372 -6.58 -10.48 -27.11
C LEU A 372 -6.37 -9.32 -28.09
N HIS A 373 -7.40 -8.51 -28.28
CA HIS A 373 -7.37 -7.35 -29.17
C HIS A 373 -7.62 -6.04 -28.43
N GLY A 374 -7.18 -4.93 -29.04
CA GLY A 374 -7.44 -3.60 -28.52
C GLY A 374 -8.92 -3.30 -28.40
N ALA A 375 -9.27 -2.54 -27.37
CA ALA A 375 -10.63 -2.14 -27.05
C ALA A 375 -10.64 -0.78 -26.35
N GLU A 376 -11.83 -0.18 -26.20
CA GLU A 376 -12.02 0.97 -25.34
C GLU A 376 -12.37 0.49 -23.92
N ILE A 377 -11.51 0.84 -22.95
CA ILE A 377 -11.61 0.47 -21.54
C ILE A 377 -11.96 1.71 -20.70
N ASN A 378 -12.93 1.61 -19.84
CA ASN A 378 -13.22 2.63 -18.84
C ASN A 378 -12.44 2.29 -17.54
N SER A 379 -11.59 3.21 -17.09
CA SER A 379 -10.85 3.03 -15.83
C SER A 379 -11.72 3.26 -14.59
N TYR A 380 -12.87 3.93 -14.75
CA TYR A 380 -13.72 4.39 -13.64
C TYR A 380 -12.94 5.21 -12.60
N LEU A 381 -11.94 5.97 -13.05
CA LEU A 381 -11.00 6.74 -12.23
C LEU A 381 -10.17 5.88 -11.25
N ASP A 382 -10.16 4.55 -11.42
CA ASP A 382 -9.33 3.65 -10.66
C ASP A 382 -7.96 3.50 -11.36
N HIS A 383 -6.93 4.05 -10.72
CA HIS A 383 -5.56 4.05 -11.24
C HIS A 383 -5.01 2.65 -11.46
N ARG A 384 -5.41 1.65 -10.64
CA ARG A 384 -4.95 0.26 -10.80
C ARG A 384 -5.55 -0.39 -12.02
N ILE A 385 -6.80 -0.09 -12.33
CA ILE A 385 -7.46 -0.53 -13.56
C ILE A 385 -6.75 0.09 -14.77
N ALA A 386 -6.53 1.42 -14.74
CA ALA A 386 -5.86 2.12 -15.84
C ALA A 386 -4.47 1.54 -16.12
N MET A 387 -3.63 1.33 -15.10
CA MET A 387 -2.27 0.79 -15.26
C MET A 387 -2.29 -0.68 -15.72
N SER A 388 -3.19 -1.52 -15.20
CA SER A 388 -3.31 -2.93 -15.61
C SER A 388 -3.67 -3.06 -17.08
N PHE A 389 -4.63 -2.27 -17.55
CA PHE A 389 -5.02 -2.28 -18.97
C PHE A 389 -4.00 -1.55 -19.87
N ALA A 390 -3.23 -0.60 -19.35
CA ALA A 390 -2.11 -0.06 -20.10
C ALA A 390 -1.07 -1.15 -20.43
N VAL A 391 -0.71 -1.99 -19.46
CA VAL A 391 0.15 -3.15 -19.71
C VAL A 391 -0.49 -4.10 -20.71
N ALA A 392 -1.78 -4.44 -20.57
CA ALA A 392 -2.50 -5.27 -21.54
C ALA A 392 -2.42 -4.69 -22.97
N GLY A 393 -2.52 -3.36 -23.11
CA GLY A 393 -2.42 -2.65 -24.39
C GLY A 393 -1.04 -2.71 -25.03
N THR A 394 0.04 -2.90 -24.27
CA THR A 394 1.38 -3.09 -24.85
C THR A 394 1.57 -4.48 -25.48
N ILE A 395 0.65 -5.42 -25.23
CA ILE A 395 0.78 -6.83 -25.63
C ILE A 395 -0.27 -7.24 -26.66
N CYS A 396 -1.52 -6.76 -26.50
CA CYS A 396 -2.66 -7.15 -27.35
C CYS A 396 -2.49 -6.69 -28.80
N ASP A 397 -3.27 -7.26 -29.71
CA ASP A 397 -3.28 -6.83 -31.12
C ASP A 397 -4.17 -5.60 -31.31
N GLY A 398 -3.67 -4.61 -32.04
CA GLY A 398 -4.34 -3.33 -32.27
C GLY A 398 -4.09 -2.30 -31.19
N THR A 399 -4.91 -1.24 -31.14
CA THR A 399 -4.78 -0.13 -30.19
C THR A 399 -5.80 -0.27 -29.06
N LEU A 400 -5.35 -0.13 -27.82
CA LEU A 400 -6.21 -0.09 -26.64
C LEU A 400 -6.37 1.36 -26.19
N THR A 401 -7.60 1.81 -25.96
CA THR A 401 -7.90 3.17 -25.47
C THR A 401 -8.41 3.10 -24.04
N ILE A 402 -7.79 3.87 -23.13
CA ILE A 402 -8.21 3.96 -21.72
C ILE A 402 -8.88 5.31 -21.50
N LYS A 403 -10.17 5.30 -21.15
CA LYS A 403 -10.88 6.49 -20.67
C LYS A 403 -10.37 6.85 -19.27
N ASP A 404 -10.23 8.16 -19.03
CA ASP A 404 -9.73 8.70 -17.76
C ASP A 404 -8.37 8.11 -17.34
N GLY A 405 -7.52 7.75 -18.31
CA GLY A 405 -6.21 7.15 -18.08
C GLY A 405 -5.24 8.01 -17.26
N ASP A 406 -5.48 9.33 -17.16
CA ASP A 406 -4.68 10.24 -16.32
C ASP A 406 -4.83 9.99 -14.81
N CYS A 407 -5.80 9.18 -14.38
CA CYS A 407 -5.97 8.80 -12.98
C CYS A 407 -4.77 8.02 -12.41
N VAL A 408 -3.88 7.49 -13.26
CA VAL A 408 -2.61 6.87 -12.82
C VAL A 408 -1.76 7.82 -11.98
N LYS A 409 -1.85 9.14 -12.21
CA LYS A 409 -1.13 10.18 -11.46
C LYS A 409 -1.42 10.18 -9.95
N ILE A 410 -2.50 9.54 -9.53
CA ILE A 410 -2.85 9.39 -8.09
C ILE A 410 -1.77 8.62 -7.32
N SER A 411 -1.16 7.61 -7.96
CA SER A 411 -0.16 6.75 -7.31
C SER A 411 1.14 6.63 -8.07
N TYR A 412 1.15 6.91 -9.37
CA TYR A 412 2.33 6.80 -10.21
C TYR A 412 2.28 7.85 -11.34
N PRO A 413 2.68 9.10 -11.08
CA PRO A 413 2.59 10.19 -12.07
C PRO A 413 3.32 9.90 -13.39
N GLU A 414 4.52 9.31 -13.34
CA GLU A 414 5.39 9.04 -14.48
C GLU A 414 5.13 7.68 -15.15
N PHE A 415 4.06 6.96 -14.77
CA PHE A 415 3.81 5.58 -15.19
C PHE A 415 3.90 5.36 -16.71
N TYR A 416 3.27 6.20 -17.51
CA TYR A 416 3.29 6.05 -18.97
C TYR A 416 4.67 6.37 -19.56
N GLU A 417 5.38 7.35 -19.01
CA GLU A 417 6.72 7.72 -19.44
C GLU A 417 7.69 6.56 -19.18
N ASP A 418 7.64 5.98 -18.00
CA ASP A 418 8.45 4.83 -17.60
C ASP A 418 8.13 3.60 -18.47
N LEU A 419 6.85 3.31 -18.71
CA LEU A 419 6.42 2.17 -19.53
C LEU A 419 6.95 2.31 -20.97
N TYR A 420 6.88 3.49 -21.55
CA TYR A 420 7.38 3.72 -22.91
C TYR A 420 8.91 3.86 -22.99
N SER A 421 9.57 4.23 -21.90
CA SER A 421 11.04 4.32 -21.88
C SER A 421 11.71 2.97 -22.09
N LEU A 422 11.07 1.87 -21.65
CA LEU A 422 11.55 0.51 -21.78
C LEU A 422 11.38 -0.06 -23.20
N GLY A 423 10.55 0.51 -24.05
CA GLY A 423 10.26 0.06 -25.41
C GLY A 423 11.11 0.71 -26.52
N LYS A 424 12.25 1.34 -26.18
CA LYS A 424 13.12 2.05 -27.12
C LYS A 424 14.26 1.20 -27.64
#